data_fe119bf01932cadbcd59f38e6b48fb54
#
_entry.id   fe119bf01932cadbcd59f38e6b48fb54
#
_cell.length_a   1.000
_cell.length_b   1.000
_cell.length_c   1.000
_cell.angle_alpha   90.00
_cell.angle_beta   90.00
_cell.angle_gamma   90.00
#
_symmetry.space_group_name_H-M   'P 1'
#
loop_
_entity.id
_entity.type
_entity.pdbx_description
1 polymer ?
#
loop_
_entity_poly.entity_id
_entity_poly.type
_entity_poly.pdbx_seq_one_letter_code
_entity_poly.pdbx_strand_id
1 'polypeptide(L)'
;MHTVLWYVWYAILALGIPGNILSAIVWLRRRVVSKNSSAVYLAALAISDLVYLPLDLYYEHCSLGNSFWFCIAIRWLLYSTALLEPLLVLGFSVERLIAILRALQVCSTVLGKLGDHYVGKPSASQLGQLSLSSFRG
;
A
#
# COMPACT_ATOMS: atom_id res chain seq x y z
N MET A 1 22.61 -16.48 26.87
CA MET A 1 21.75 -16.40 25.67
C MET A 1 20.45 -15.67 25.99
N HIS A 2 19.73 -15.95 27.06
CA HIS A 2 18.49 -15.28 27.45
C HIS A 2 18.62 -13.75 27.63
N THR A 3 19.69 -13.27 28.27
CA THR A 3 19.90 -11.83 28.53
C THR A 3 19.99 -11.00 27.26
N VAL A 4 20.65 -11.50 26.20
CA VAL A 4 20.78 -10.79 24.92
C VAL A 4 19.42 -10.65 24.23
N LEU A 5 18.59 -11.69 24.26
CA LEU A 5 17.24 -11.67 23.70
C LEU A 5 16.36 -10.62 24.39
N TRP A 6 16.46 -10.46 25.71
CA TRP A 6 15.74 -9.44 26.47
C TRP A 6 16.15 -8.02 26.05
N TYR A 7 17.45 -7.76 25.88
CA TYR A 7 17.93 -6.44 25.43
C TYR A 7 17.44 -6.10 24.01
N VAL A 8 17.48 -7.09 23.10
CA VAL A 8 16.95 -6.91 21.73
C VAL A 8 15.46 -6.62 21.78
N TRP A 9 14.72 -7.32 22.62
CA TRP A 9 13.28 -7.15 22.75
C TRP A 9 12.90 -5.75 23.28
N TYR A 10 13.59 -5.28 24.33
CA TYR A 10 13.41 -3.91 24.83
C TYR A 10 13.80 -2.84 23.80
N ALA A 11 14.83 -3.07 23.00
CA ALA A 11 15.20 -2.17 21.92
C ALA A 11 14.12 -2.09 20.84
N ILE A 12 13.52 -3.23 20.46
CA ILE A 12 12.39 -3.28 19.52
C ILE A 12 11.18 -2.49 20.07
N LEU A 13 10.85 -2.65 21.34
CA LEU A 13 9.76 -1.90 21.97
C LEU A 13 10.06 -0.40 22.03
N ALA A 14 11.27 -0.02 22.41
CA ALA A 14 11.67 1.38 22.56
C ALA A 14 11.68 2.14 21.23
N LEU A 15 11.97 1.47 20.13
CA LEU A 15 11.95 2.05 18.78
C LEU A 15 10.61 1.83 18.07
N GLY A 16 9.97 0.69 18.26
CA GLY A 16 8.73 0.31 17.60
C GLY A 16 7.54 1.16 18.05
N ILE A 17 7.39 1.39 19.36
CA ILE A 17 6.26 2.19 19.86
C ILE A 17 6.30 3.63 19.33
N PRO A 18 7.37 4.43 19.52
CA PRO A 18 7.39 5.81 19.01
C PRO A 18 7.40 5.84 17.48
N GLY A 19 8.03 4.89 16.80
CA GLY A 19 8.03 4.79 15.35
C GLY A 19 6.63 4.58 14.78
N ASN A 20 5.86 3.67 15.36
CA ASN A 20 4.49 3.39 14.93
C ASN A 20 3.52 4.51 15.28
N ILE A 21 3.70 5.21 16.42
CA ILE A 21 2.94 6.42 16.75
C ILE A 21 3.18 7.50 15.68
N LEU A 22 4.43 7.76 15.34
CA LEU A 22 4.79 8.75 14.34
C LEU A 22 4.23 8.40 12.96
N SER A 23 4.37 7.13 12.55
CA SER A 23 3.80 6.61 11.31
C SER A 23 2.28 6.78 11.27
N ALA A 24 1.58 6.40 12.32
CA ALA A 24 0.13 6.55 12.40
C ALA A 24 -0.30 8.02 12.24
N ILE A 25 0.35 8.96 12.94
CA ILE A 25 0.06 10.40 12.84
C ILE A 25 0.30 10.92 11.42
N VAL A 26 1.42 10.59 10.82
CA VAL A 26 1.79 11.05 9.46
C VAL A 26 0.79 10.53 8.43
N TRP A 27 0.46 9.24 8.46
CA TRP A 27 -0.43 8.64 7.48
C TRP A 27 -1.89 9.03 7.66
N LEU A 28 -2.37 9.21 8.89
CA LEU A 28 -3.70 9.74 9.17
C LEU A 28 -3.84 11.20 8.69
N ARG A 29 -2.83 12.04 8.91
CA ARG A 29 -2.81 13.41 8.37
C ARG A 29 -2.82 13.41 6.84
N ARG A 30 -2.03 12.55 6.21
CA ARG A 30 -2.02 12.42 4.74
C ARG A 30 -3.36 11.98 4.17
N ARG A 31 -4.07 11.08 4.85
CA ARG A 31 -5.42 10.68 4.45
C ARG A 31 -6.39 11.85 4.42
N VAL A 32 -6.36 12.69 5.46
CA VAL A 32 -7.25 13.86 5.57
C VAL A 32 -6.97 14.86 4.46
N VAL A 33 -5.70 15.10 4.13
CA VAL A 33 -5.30 16.12 3.16
C VAL A 33 -5.47 15.66 1.70
N SER A 34 -5.09 14.41 1.37
CA SER A 34 -5.01 13.93 -0.02
C SER A 34 -6.05 12.89 -0.41
N LYS A 35 -6.94 12.47 0.50
CA LYS A 35 -7.93 11.36 0.31
C LYS A 35 -7.29 10.09 -0.28
N ASN A 36 -6.03 9.83 0.04
CA ASN A 36 -5.28 8.72 -0.52
C ASN A 36 -5.62 7.42 0.22
N SER A 37 -6.23 6.46 -0.45
CA SER A 37 -6.62 5.16 0.12
C SER A 37 -5.43 4.39 0.68
N SER A 38 -4.27 4.46 0.03
CA SER A 38 -3.05 3.77 0.49
C SER A 38 -2.59 4.22 1.88
N ALA A 39 -2.85 5.49 2.25
CA ALA A 39 -2.53 6.02 3.57
C ALA A 39 -3.34 5.31 4.69
N VAL A 40 -4.51 4.77 4.35
CA VAL A 40 -5.36 4.03 5.31
C VAL A 40 -4.70 2.72 5.72
N TYR A 41 -4.19 1.96 4.75
CA TYR A 41 -3.52 0.69 5.02
C TYR A 41 -2.28 0.86 5.88
N LEU A 42 -1.47 1.89 5.59
CA LEU A 42 -0.26 2.19 6.34
C LEU A 42 -0.57 2.72 7.76
N ALA A 43 -1.63 3.52 7.91
CA ALA A 43 -2.09 3.93 9.23
C ALA A 43 -2.65 2.76 10.03
N ALA A 44 -3.44 1.88 9.39
CA ALA A 44 -3.98 0.68 10.02
C ALA A 44 -2.86 -0.28 10.48
N LEU A 45 -1.83 -0.46 9.66
CA LEU A 45 -0.66 -1.25 10.01
C LEU A 45 0.05 -0.70 11.24
N ALA A 46 0.33 0.61 11.28
CA ALA A 46 0.98 1.25 12.42
C ALA A 46 0.13 1.16 13.71
N ILE A 47 -1.20 1.23 13.60
CA ILE A 47 -2.11 1.05 14.73
C ILE A 47 -2.12 -0.42 15.19
N SER A 48 -2.10 -1.37 14.26
CA SER A 48 -2.00 -2.80 14.56
C SER A 48 -0.74 -3.11 15.37
N ASP A 49 0.40 -2.58 14.94
CA ASP A 49 1.68 -2.73 15.65
C ASP A 49 1.65 -2.13 17.05
N LEU A 50 1.00 -0.96 17.22
CA LEU A 50 0.83 -0.32 18.53
C LEU A 50 -0.06 -1.13 19.49
N VAL A 51 -0.97 -1.92 18.97
CA VAL A 51 -1.79 -2.85 19.77
C VAL A 51 -1.00 -4.12 20.06
N TYR A 52 -0.30 -4.65 19.07
CA TYR A 52 0.45 -5.89 19.18
C TYR A 52 1.59 -5.82 20.21
N LEU A 53 2.43 -4.81 20.14
CA LEU A 53 3.63 -4.69 20.98
C LEU A 53 3.33 -4.71 22.50
N PRO A 54 2.37 -3.91 23.04
CA PRO A 54 2.06 -3.97 24.46
C PRO A 54 1.31 -5.25 24.87
N LEU A 55 0.52 -5.83 23.97
CA LEU A 55 -0.16 -7.10 24.26
C LEU A 55 0.82 -8.27 24.34
N ASP A 56 1.83 -8.29 23.48
CA ASP A 56 2.89 -9.30 23.49
C ASP A 56 3.71 -9.21 24.78
N LEU A 57 4.07 -7.98 25.21
CA LEU A 57 4.71 -7.74 26.51
C LEU A 57 3.84 -8.21 27.68
N TYR A 58 2.55 -7.93 27.63
CA TYR A 58 1.63 -8.33 28.68
C TYR A 58 1.46 -9.86 28.73
N TYR A 59 1.43 -10.52 27.56
CA TYR A 59 1.31 -11.97 27.47
C TYR A 59 2.49 -12.71 28.13
N GLU A 60 3.71 -12.23 27.96
CA GLU A 60 4.91 -12.77 28.63
C GLU A 60 4.78 -12.72 30.16
N HIS A 61 4.10 -11.70 30.70
CA HIS A 61 3.88 -11.52 32.15
C HIS A 61 2.60 -12.20 32.65
N CYS A 62 1.70 -12.60 31.75
CA CYS A 62 0.39 -13.18 32.09
C CYS A 62 0.50 -14.53 32.82
N SER A 63 1.59 -15.25 32.60
CA SER A 63 1.86 -16.58 33.19
C SER A 63 2.00 -16.55 34.73
N LEU A 64 2.13 -15.38 35.35
CA LEU A 64 2.54 -15.22 36.76
C LEU A 64 1.37 -15.00 37.76
N GLY A 65 0.12 -15.05 37.33
CA GLY A 65 -0.96 -14.92 38.33
C GLY A 65 -2.35 -14.46 37.86
N ASN A 66 -2.58 -14.32 36.58
CA ASN A 66 -3.87 -13.86 36.07
C ASN A 66 -4.80 -15.02 35.70
N SER A 67 -6.10 -14.70 35.61
CA SER A 67 -7.13 -15.68 35.23
C SER A 67 -6.81 -16.34 33.87
N PHE A 68 -6.83 -17.64 33.83
CA PHE A 68 -6.59 -18.46 32.66
C PHE A 68 -7.35 -17.99 31.39
N TRP A 69 -8.63 -17.61 31.57
CA TRP A 69 -9.46 -17.12 30.47
C TRP A 69 -8.95 -15.78 29.85
N PHE A 70 -8.38 -14.94 30.68
CA PHE A 70 -7.84 -13.66 30.22
C PHE A 70 -6.58 -13.83 29.38
N CYS A 71 -5.69 -14.74 29.77
CA CYS A 71 -4.49 -15.09 28.99
C CYS A 71 -4.87 -15.73 27.64
N ILE A 72 -5.91 -16.56 27.60
CA ILE A 72 -6.43 -17.12 26.34
C ILE A 72 -6.96 -16.00 25.44
N ALA A 73 -7.73 -15.06 25.98
CA ALA A 73 -8.27 -13.95 25.20
C ALA A 73 -7.17 -13.09 24.58
N ILE A 74 -6.12 -12.76 25.34
CA ILE A 74 -4.95 -12.02 24.81
C ILE A 74 -4.25 -12.82 23.72
N ARG A 75 -4.06 -14.11 23.90
CA ARG A 75 -3.46 -14.98 22.89
C ARG A 75 -4.23 -14.97 21.58
N TRP A 76 -5.56 -15.07 21.64
CA TRP A 76 -6.42 -14.95 20.46
C TRP A 76 -6.29 -13.59 19.77
N LEU A 77 -6.20 -12.51 20.56
CA LEU A 77 -6.03 -11.16 20.05
C LEU A 77 -4.68 -10.99 19.36
N LEU A 78 -3.61 -11.53 19.93
CA LEU A 78 -2.27 -11.55 19.31
C LEU A 78 -2.25 -12.29 17.97
N TYR A 79 -2.87 -13.47 17.88
CA TYR A 79 -2.98 -14.20 16.62
C TYR A 79 -3.80 -13.44 15.58
N SER A 80 -4.89 -12.82 15.99
CA SER A 80 -5.74 -12.02 15.09
C SER A 80 -4.96 -10.83 14.52
N THR A 81 -4.19 -10.15 15.35
CA THR A 81 -3.37 -9.01 14.93
C THR A 81 -2.24 -9.46 14.00
N ALA A 82 -1.56 -10.55 14.33
CA ALA A 82 -0.51 -11.13 13.48
C ALA A 82 -1.02 -11.57 12.09
N LEU A 83 -2.26 -12.00 11.98
CA LEU A 83 -2.90 -12.32 10.69
C LEU A 83 -3.35 -11.06 9.93
N LEU A 84 -3.69 -10.00 10.66
CA LEU A 84 -4.12 -8.74 10.06
C LEU A 84 -3.01 -8.04 9.28
N GLU A 85 -1.78 -8.10 9.76
CA GLU A 85 -0.60 -7.46 9.15
C GLU A 85 -0.37 -7.91 7.69
N PRO A 86 -0.24 -9.21 7.37
CA PRO A 86 -0.04 -9.64 6.00
C PRO A 86 -1.25 -9.33 5.11
N LEU A 87 -2.47 -9.32 5.65
CA LEU A 87 -3.67 -8.94 4.90
C LEU A 87 -3.66 -7.45 4.55
N LEU A 88 -3.22 -6.57 5.45
CA LEU A 88 -3.07 -5.14 5.19
C LEU A 88 -2.01 -4.87 4.13
N VAL A 89 -0.87 -5.56 4.19
CA VAL A 89 0.21 -5.45 3.19
C VAL A 89 -0.28 -5.95 1.83
N LEU A 90 -1.01 -7.07 1.79
CA LEU A 90 -1.60 -7.60 0.57
C LEU A 90 -2.61 -6.60 -0.03
N GLY A 91 -3.51 -6.06 0.77
CA GLY A 91 -4.49 -5.06 0.34
C GLY A 91 -3.83 -3.82 -0.25
N PHE A 92 -2.80 -3.31 0.42
CA PHE A 92 -1.98 -2.20 -0.09
C PHE A 92 -1.32 -2.54 -1.43
N SER A 93 -0.74 -3.74 -1.57
CA SER A 93 -0.06 -4.18 -2.78
C SER A 93 -1.03 -4.30 -3.97
N VAL A 94 -2.22 -4.87 -3.74
CA VAL A 94 -3.28 -4.99 -4.75
C VAL A 94 -3.78 -3.61 -5.18
N GLU A 95 -3.98 -2.68 -4.26
CA GLU A 95 -4.39 -1.31 -4.59
C GLU A 95 -3.35 -0.60 -5.46
N ARG A 96 -2.06 -0.78 -5.16
CA ARG A 96 -0.97 -0.23 -5.97
C ARG A 96 -0.92 -0.85 -7.37
N LEU A 97 -1.10 -2.16 -7.46
CA LEU A 97 -1.15 -2.86 -8.74
C LEU A 97 -2.30 -2.31 -9.61
N ILE A 98 -3.49 -2.17 -9.05
CA ILE A 98 -4.66 -1.61 -9.77
C ILE A 98 -4.39 -0.18 -10.24
N ALA A 99 -3.77 0.65 -9.40
CA ALA A 99 -3.43 2.03 -9.76
C ALA A 99 -2.44 2.08 -10.94
N ILE A 100 -1.43 1.23 -10.95
CA ILE A 100 -0.45 1.12 -12.04
C ILE A 100 -1.12 0.64 -13.33
N LEU A 101 -1.95 -0.41 -13.26
CA LEU A 101 -2.67 -0.93 -14.43
C LEU A 101 -3.58 0.13 -15.05
N ARG A 102 -4.30 0.91 -14.23
CA ARG A 102 -5.13 2.02 -14.72
C ARG A 102 -4.29 3.11 -15.40
N ALA A 103 -3.15 3.47 -14.83
CA ALA A 103 -2.25 4.45 -15.43
C ALA A 103 -1.70 3.97 -16.77
N LEU A 104 -1.34 2.69 -16.91
CA LEU A 104 -0.89 2.09 -18.16
C LEU A 104 -1.99 2.04 -19.22
N GLN A 105 -3.24 1.71 -18.84
CA GLN A 105 -4.37 1.75 -19.75
C GLN A 105 -4.64 3.15 -20.29
N VAL A 106 -4.61 4.17 -19.44
CA VAL A 106 -4.77 5.57 -19.86
C VAL A 106 -3.63 5.96 -20.80
N CYS A 107 -2.38 5.61 -20.47
CA CYS A 107 -1.23 5.90 -21.32
C CYS A 107 -1.36 5.23 -22.70
N SER A 108 -1.73 3.97 -22.78
CA SER A 108 -1.91 3.24 -24.06
C SER A 108 -3.04 3.85 -24.90
N THR A 109 -4.13 4.27 -24.25
CA THR A 109 -5.26 4.92 -24.95
C THR A 109 -4.87 6.27 -25.51
N VAL A 110 -4.08 7.06 -24.77
CA VAL A 110 -3.58 8.37 -25.23
C VAL A 110 -2.60 8.20 -26.38
N LEU A 111 -1.69 7.25 -26.28
CA LEU A 111 -0.72 6.93 -27.34
C LEU A 111 -1.42 6.43 -28.63
N GLY A 112 -2.45 5.58 -28.48
CA GLY A 112 -3.27 5.13 -29.61
C GLY A 112 -3.96 6.30 -30.33
N LYS A 113 -4.59 7.20 -29.58
CA LYS A 113 -5.23 8.41 -30.15
C LYS A 113 -4.25 9.37 -30.81
N LEU A 114 -3.03 9.52 -30.24
CA LEU A 114 -1.96 10.30 -30.85
C LEU A 114 -1.49 9.63 -32.16
N GLY A 115 -1.30 8.31 -32.17
CA GLY A 115 -0.94 7.56 -33.36
C GLY A 115 -1.97 7.75 -34.48
N ASP A 116 -3.26 7.61 -34.18
CA ASP A 116 -4.34 7.84 -35.13
C ASP A 116 -4.39 9.28 -35.65
N HIS A 117 -4.06 10.26 -34.82
CA HIS A 117 -4.00 11.66 -35.23
C HIS A 117 -2.84 11.98 -36.17
N TYR A 118 -1.70 11.33 -35.98
CA TYR A 118 -0.50 11.52 -36.82
C TYR A 118 -0.51 10.63 -38.08
N VAL A 119 -1.09 9.42 -38.02
CA VAL A 119 -1.16 8.48 -39.15
C VAL A 119 -2.44 8.69 -39.97
N GLY A 120 -3.51 9.26 -39.39
CA GLY A 120 -4.84 9.38 -39.97
C GLY A 120 -5.13 10.61 -40.81
N LYS A 121 -4.10 11.34 -41.31
CA LYS A 121 -4.29 12.36 -42.37
C LYS A 121 -3.30 12.21 -43.49
N PRO A 122 -3.45 11.25 -44.41
CA PRO A 122 -3.10 11.52 -45.79
C PRO A 122 -4.09 12.60 -46.24
N SER A 123 -3.62 13.84 -46.37
CA SER A 123 -4.46 14.92 -46.85
C SER A 123 -4.94 14.50 -48.24
N ALA A 124 -6.28 14.37 -48.39
CA ALA A 124 -6.94 14.07 -49.66
C ALA A 124 -6.56 15.07 -50.77
N SER A 125 -5.93 16.17 -50.42
CA SER A 125 -5.36 17.17 -51.33
C SER A 125 -4.08 16.71 -52.05
N GLN A 126 -3.28 15.77 -51.53
CA GLN A 126 -2.11 15.28 -52.23
C GLN A 126 -2.40 14.15 -53.22
N LEU A 127 -3.43 13.34 -52.99
CA LEU A 127 -3.88 12.34 -53.94
C LEU A 127 -4.56 12.98 -55.19
N GLY A 128 -5.16 14.14 -55.04
CA GLY A 128 -5.74 14.88 -56.18
C GLY A 128 -4.71 15.52 -57.10
N GLN A 129 -3.52 15.89 -56.59
CA GLN A 129 -2.46 16.48 -57.44
C GLN A 129 -1.66 15.42 -58.20
N LEU A 130 -1.50 14.21 -57.65
CA LEU A 130 -0.80 13.12 -58.39
C LEU A 130 -1.64 12.55 -59.53
N SER A 131 -2.97 12.62 -59.44
CA SER A 131 -3.85 12.17 -60.53
C SER A 131 -3.92 13.16 -61.70
N LEU A 132 -3.70 14.48 -61.42
CA LEU A 132 -3.73 15.51 -62.49
C LEU A 132 -2.44 15.65 -63.27
N SER A 133 -1.30 15.18 -62.71
CA SER A 133 -0.04 15.20 -63.41
C SER A 133 0.19 14.04 -64.35
N SER A 134 -0.57 12.93 -64.16
CA SER A 134 -0.49 11.73 -65.05
C SER A 134 -1.34 11.85 -66.31
N PHE A 135 -2.17 12.89 -66.47
CA PHE A 135 -3.00 13.08 -67.67
C PHE A 135 -2.49 14.16 -68.61
N ARG A 136 -1.27 14.66 -68.41
CA ARG A 136 -0.59 15.65 -69.29
C ARG A 136 0.78 15.16 -69.75
N GLY A 137 0.81 13.98 -70.33
CA GLY A 137 1.98 13.43 -71.03
C GLY A 137 1.55 12.73 -72.28
#